data_c1677aae43eabb096ebad9325943573e
#
_entry.id   c1677aae43eabb096ebad9325943573e
#
_cell.length_a   1.000
_cell.length_b   1.000
_cell.length_c   1.000
_cell.angle_alpha   90.00
_cell.angle_beta   90.00
_cell.angle_gamma   90.00
#
_symmetry.space_group_name_H-M   'P 1'
#
loop_
_entity.id
_entity.type
_entity.pdbx_description
1 polymer ?
#
loop_
_entity_poly.entity_id
_entity_poly.type
_entity_poly.pdbx_seq_one_letter_code
_entity_poly.pdbx_strand_id
1 'polypeptide(L)'
;TNEITAIPEIIERLNLKNVICTWDALNTQKENIKAVRAKGGDYCVALKGNQPNFYKDVQDYFDEDRLRIIESGYEGGYQLTREKSHEAVITYEYYQTEKVKWYSDIKSWEGLKSIGLVKKKIEKSDGSITEEKRYYY
;
A
#
# COMPACT_ATOMS: atom_id res chain seq x y z
N THR A 1 2.48 -26.07 -8.39
CA THR A 1 1.70 -24.87 -8.04
C THR A 1 2.59 -23.81 -7.42
N ASN A 2 2.44 -22.57 -7.83
CA ASN A 2 3.12 -21.43 -7.24
C ASN A 2 2.16 -20.64 -6.31
N GLU A 3 2.64 -19.62 -5.64
CA GLU A 3 1.83 -18.80 -4.75
C GLU A 3 0.62 -18.15 -5.44
N ILE A 4 0.78 -17.73 -6.69
CA ILE A 4 -0.28 -17.06 -7.45
C ILE A 4 -1.50 -17.97 -7.63
N THR A 5 -1.27 -19.26 -7.88
CA THR A 5 -2.35 -20.23 -8.05
C THR A 5 -2.87 -20.80 -6.74
N ALA A 6 -2.04 -20.85 -5.70
CA ALA A 6 -2.42 -21.37 -4.38
C ALA A 6 -3.32 -20.43 -3.59
N ILE A 7 -3.16 -19.11 -3.73
CA ILE A 7 -3.91 -18.11 -2.97
C ILE A 7 -5.42 -18.20 -3.21
N PRO A 8 -5.93 -18.27 -4.46
CA PRO A 8 -7.38 -18.44 -4.68
C PRO A 8 -7.97 -19.67 -4.01
N GLU A 9 -7.25 -20.80 -4.02
CA GLU A 9 -7.69 -22.03 -3.38
C GLU A 9 -7.82 -21.90 -1.87
N ILE A 10 -6.86 -21.20 -1.25
CA ILE A 10 -6.88 -20.92 0.19
C ILE A 10 -8.06 -20.02 0.55
N ILE A 11 -8.27 -18.96 -0.23
CA ILE A 11 -9.35 -17.99 0.00
C ILE A 11 -10.72 -18.67 -0.04
N GLU A 12 -10.93 -19.60 -0.98
CA GLU A 12 -12.22 -20.32 -1.10
C GLU A 12 -12.57 -21.11 0.16
N ARG A 13 -11.57 -21.54 0.93
CA ARG A 13 -11.77 -22.37 2.12
C ARG A 13 -11.94 -21.58 3.40
N LEU A 14 -11.77 -20.24 3.35
CA LEU A 14 -11.77 -19.41 4.53
C LEU A 14 -13.05 -18.57 4.63
N ASN A 15 -13.47 -18.32 5.87
CA ASN A 15 -14.45 -17.28 6.16
C ASN A 15 -13.68 -16.00 6.49
N LEU A 16 -13.80 -15.01 5.61
CA LEU A 16 -13.01 -13.77 5.71
C LEU A 16 -13.81 -12.58 6.26
N LYS A 17 -15.03 -12.81 6.74
CA LYS A 17 -15.82 -11.74 7.34
C LYS A 17 -15.08 -11.08 8.49
N ASN A 18 -14.93 -9.75 8.45
CA ASN A 18 -14.19 -8.94 9.41
C ASN A 18 -12.68 -9.25 9.45
N VAL A 19 -12.12 -9.76 8.36
CA VAL A 19 -10.70 -10.05 8.21
C VAL A 19 -10.08 -9.11 7.18
N ILE A 20 -8.88 -8.62 7.46
CA ILE A 20 -8.07 -7.87 6.50
C ILE A 20 -6.95 -8.80 6.03
N CYS A 21 -6.90 -9.05 4.73
CA CYS A 21 -5.86 -9.88 4.13
C CYS A 21 -4.72 -9.01 3.61
N THR A 22 -3.49 -9.46 3.85
CA THR A 22 -2.29 -8.81 3.33
C THR A 22 -1.42 -9.84 2.62
N TRP A 23 -0.77 -9.43 1.56
CA TRP A 23 0.24 -10.23 0.86
C TRP A 23 1.18 -9.33 0.05
N ASP A 24 2.25 -9.90 -0.47
CA ASP A 24 3.23 -9.13 -1.23
C ASP A 24 2.76 -8.78 -2.64
N ALA A 25 3.54 -7.94 -3.33
CA ALA A 25 3.16 -7.42 -4.65
C ALA A 25 3.13 -8.50 -5.74
N LEU A 26 3.86 -9.60 -5.58
CA LEU A 26 3.83 -10.70 -6.55
C LEU A 26 2.43 -11.30 -6.67
N ASN A 27 1.72 -11.35 -5.55
CA ASN A 27 0.37 -11.92 -5.45
C ASN A 27 -0.73 -10.86 -5.56
N THR A 28 -0.36 -9.63 -5.94
CA THR A 28 -1.30 -8.52 -6.14
C THR A 28 -1.99 -8.69 -7.48
N GLN A 29 -3.07 -9.46 -7.50
CA GLN A 29 -3.88 -9.78 -8.67
C GLN A 29 -5.33 -9.35 -8.45
N LYS A 30 -5.96 -8.81 -9.49
CA LYS A 30 -7.37 -8.40 -9.43
C LYS A 30 -8.29 -9.55 -9.01
N GLU A 31 -7.98 -10.75 -9.45
CA GLU A 31 -8.72 -11.97 -9.12
C GLU A 31 -8.67 -12.30 -7.63
N ASN A 32 -7.51 -12.12 -7.00
CA ASN A 32 -7.35 -12.34 -5.56
C ASN A 32 -8.15 -11.31 -4.75
N ILE A 33 -8.15 -10.06 -5.20
CA ILE A 33 -8.96 -8.99 -4.60
C ILE A 33 -10.45 -9.35 -4.66
N LYS A 34 -10.94 -9.76 -5.82
CA LYS A 34 -12.33 -10.20 -5.99
C LYS A 34 -12.68 -11.37 -5.08
N ALA A 35 -11.78 -12.36 -4.99
CA ALA A 35 -11.99 -13.54 -4.16
C ALA A 35 -12.12 -13.18 -2.67
N VAL A 36 -11.24 -12.31 -2.17
CA VAL A 36 -11.29 -11.81 -0.79
C VAL A 36 -12.60 -11.07 -0.53
N ARG A 37 -12.99 -10.17 -1.43
CA ARG A 37 -14.25 -9.40 -1.30
C ARG A 37 -15.48 -10.29 -1.36
N ALA A 38 -15.47 -11.31 -2.21
CA ALA A 38 -16.57 -12.28 -2.30
C ALA A 38 -16.79 -13.04 -0.99
N LYS A 39 -15.74 -13.24 -0.19
CA LYS A 39 -15.79 -13.86 1.14
C LYS A 39 -16.05 -12.87 2.28
N GLY A 40 -16.34 -11.61 1.97
CA GLY A 40 -16.62 -10.57 2.94
C GLY A 40 -15.38 -9.96 3.59
N GLY A 41 -14.19 -10.27 3.10
CA GLY A 41 -12.93 -9.74 3.62
C GLY A 41 -12.54 -8.40 3.01
N ASP A 42 -11.61 -7.75 3.66
CA ASP A 42 -10.92 -6.55 3.18
C ASP A 42 -9.45 -6.87 2.89
N TYR A 43 -8.74 -5.94 2.28
CA TYR A 43 -7.34 -6.16 1.91
C TYR A 43 -6.51 -4.90 2.11
N CYS A 44 -5.22 -5.11 2.36
CA CYS A 44 -4.21 -4.06 2.34
C CYS A 44 -2.95 -4.68 1.73
N VAL A 45 -2.64 -4.33 0.50
CA VAL A 45 -1.60 -5.02 -0.27
C VAL A 45 -0.60 -4.05 -0.89
N ALA A 46 0.62 -4.54 -1.06
CA ALA A 46 1.69 -3.76 -1.67
C ALA A 46 1.46 -3.62 -3.17
N LEU A 47 1.75 -2.44 -3.68
CA LEU A 47 1.64 -2.09 -5.09
C LEU A 47 3.04 -1.84 -5.66
N LYS A 48 3.39 -2.58 -6.70
CA LYS A 48 4.70 -2.47 -7.38
C LYS A 48 4.54 -2.55 -8.89
N GLY A 49 5.67 -2.66 -9.58
CA GLY A 49 5.73 -2.65 -11.04
C GLY A 49 5.02 -3.80 -11.77
N ASN A 50 4.57 -4.84 -11.06
CA ASN A 50 3.72 -5.89 -11.64
C ASN A 50 2.31 -5.40 -11.99
N GLN A 51 1.94 -4.21 -11.51
CA GLN A 51 0.74 -3.48 -11.90
C GLN A 51 1.17 -2.07 -12.36
N PRO A 52 1.83 -1.96 -13.52
CA PRO A 52 2.58 -0.75 -13.87
C PRO A 52 1.72 0.50 -14.01
N ASN A 53 0.53 0.41 -14.57
CA ASN A 53 -0.34 1.57 -14.74
C ASN A 53 -0.89 2.07 -13.40
N PHE A 54 -1.38 1.18 -12.57
CA PHE A 54 -1.88 1.53 -11.25
C PHE A 54 -0.74 2.08 -10.37
N TYR A 55 0.40 1.44 -10.41
CA TYR A 55 1.58 1.86 -9.66
C TYR A 55 2.00 3.29 -10.05
N LYS A 56 2.10 3.56 -11.35
CA LYS A 56 2.46 4.89 -11.85
C LYS A 56 1.44 5.95 -11.44
N ASP A 57 0.16 5.67 -11.57
CA ASP A 57 -0.89 6.61 -11.22
C ASP A 57 -0.88 6.95 -9.72
N VAL A 58 -0.64 5.96 -8.87
CA VAL A 58 -0.53 6.19 -7.42
C VAL A 58 0.74 6.97 -7.09
N GLN A 59 1.88 6.66 -7.73
CA GLN A 59 3.11 7.44 -7.55
C GLN A 59 2.91 8.91 -7.93
N ASP A 60 2.25 9.17 -9.05
CA ASP A 60 1.99 10.53 -9.54
C ASP A 60 1.02 11.28 -8.62
N TYR A 61 0.04 10.58 -8.04
CA TYR A 61 -0.89 11.17 -7.09
C TYR A 61 -0.19 11.67 -5.82
N PHE A 62 0.73 10.89 -5.28
CA PHE A 62 1.50 11.24 -4.09
C PHE A 62 2.69 12.14 -4.44
N ASP A 63 2.47 13.24 -5.14
CA ASP A 63 3.50 14.25 -5.36
C ASP A 63 3.76 15.08 -4.09
N GLU A 64 4.79 15.92 -4.11
CA GLU A 64 5.18 16.70 -2.93
C GLU A 64 4.06 17.63 -2.42
N ASP A 65 3.30 18.22 -3.32
CA ASP A 65 2.19 19.10 -2.94
C ASP A 65 1.09 18.32 -2.23
N ARG A 66 0.75 17.13 -2.76
CA ARG A 66 -0.24 16.27 -2.13
C ARG A 66 0.21 15.78 -0.75
N LEU A 67 1.48 15.41 -0.61
CA LEU A 67 2.01 14.98 0.67
C LEU A 67 1.94 16.09 1.72
N ARG A 68 2.21 17.34 1.33
CA ARG A 68 2.04 18.50 2.25
C ARG A 68 0.60 18.68 2.69
N ILE A 69 -0.35 18.48 1.77
CA ILE A 69 -1.78 18.59 2.09
C ILE A 69 -2.18 17.50 3.10
N ILE A 70 -1.70 16.27 2.92
CA ILE A 70 -1.97 15.17 3.83
C ILE A 70 -1.32 15.41 5.19
N GLU A 71 -0.08 15.87 5.22
CA GLU A 71 0.62 16.22 6.46
C GLU A 71 -0.09 17.30 7.26
N SER A 72 -0.73 18.25 6.59
CA SER A 72 -1.46 19.33 7.23
C SER A 72 -2.81 18.90 7.82
N GLY A 73 -3.28 17.70 7.50
CA GLY A 73 -4.55 17.17 7.97
C GLY A 73 -5.77 17.54 7.12
N TYR A 74 -5.60 18.25 6.01
CA TYR A 74 -6.71 18.57 5.12
C TYR A 74 -7.21 17.38 4.29
N GLU A 75 -6.37 16.36 4.12
CA GLU A 75 -6.72 15.16 3.38
C GLU A 75 -6.08 13.95 4.04
N GLY A 76 -6.86 12.89 4.24
CA GLY A 76 -6.33 11.61 4.71
C GLY A 76 -5.68 11.63 6.07
N GLY A 77 -4.74 10.72 6.26
CA GLY A 77 -4.00 10.55 7.50
C GLY A 77 -2.50 10.56 7.30
N TYR A 78 -1.80 11.09 8.28
CA TYR A 78 -0.35 11.14 8.31
C TYR A 78 0.16 10.74 9.68
N GLN A 79 1.23 9.95 9.72
CA GLN A 79 1.91 9.60 10.96
C GLN A 79 3.41 9.50 10.70
N LEU A 80 4.21 9.93 11.68
CA LEU A 80 5.66 9.79 11.65
C LEU A 80 6.11 8.97 12.84
N THR A 81 7.00 8.02 12.62
CA THR A 81 7.68 7.27 13.66
C THR A 81 9.18 7.32 13.43
N ARG A 82 9.94 7.22 14.50
CA ARG A 82 11.40 7.30 14.43
C ARG A 82 12.02 6.28 15.37
N GLU A 83 12.95 5.48 14.84
CA GLU A 83 13.69 4.48 15.58
C GLU A 83 15.17 4.82 15.57
N LYS A 84 15.83 4.70 16.70
CA LYS A 84 17.28 4.94 16.84
C LYS A 84 17.98 3.66 17.23
N SER A 85 19.09 3.36 16.54
CA SER A 85 20.04 2.33 16.92
C SER A 85 21.45 2.93 16.98
N HIS A 86 22.44 2.13 17.36
CA HIS A 86 23.83 2.61 17.40
C HIS A 86 24.37 3.04 16.04
N GLU A 87 23.83 2.50 14.96
CA GLU A 87 24.35 2.67 13.61
C GLU A 87 23.51 3.58 12.73
N ALA A 88 22.23 3.78 13.08
CA ALA A 88 21.31 4.49 12.20
C ALA A 88 20.12 5.09 12.95
N VAL A 89 19.54 6.12 12.34
CA VAL A 89 18.22 6.64 12.67
C VAL A 89 17.29 6.30 11.51
N ILE A 90 16.21 5.60 11.78
CA ILE A 90 15.23 5.20 10.79
C ILE A 90 13.95 5.98 11.02
N THR A 91 13.52 6.74 10.03
CA THR A 91 12.28 7.51 10.07
C THR A 91 11.29 6.91 9.09
N TYR A 92 10.08 6.63 9.58
CA TYR A 92 8.97 6.20 8.76
C TYR A 92 7.93 7.30 8.72
N GLU A 93 7.48 7.64 7.52
CA GLU A 93 6.35 8.52 7.31
C GLU A 93 5.24 7.76 6.59
N TYR A 94 4.05 7.78 7.14
CA TYR A 94 2.88 7.04 6.66
C TYR A 94 1.85 8.03 6.14
N TYR A 95 1.44 7.86 4.89
CA TYR A 95 0.43 8.69 4.24
C TYR A 95 -0.69 7.80 3.76
N GLN A 96 -1.92 8.22 3.96
CA GLN A 96 -3.10 7.50 3.48
C GLN A 96 -4.17 8.49 3.05
N THR A 97 -4.87 8.17 1.97
CA THR A 97 -6.03 8.93 1.51
C THR A 97 -7.13 8.01 0.99
N GLU A 98 -8.37 8.41 1.22
CA GLU A 98 -9.55 7.75 0.65
C GLU A 98 -9.97 8.37 -0.69
N LYS A 99 -9.27 9.38 -1.16
CA LYS A 99 -9.53 10.02 -2.45
C LYS A 99 -8.99 9.16 -3.60
N VAL A 100 -9.79 8.20 -4.02
CA VAL A 100 -9.43 7.24 -5.07
C VAL A 100 -10.34 7.31 -6.30
N LYS A 101 -11.38 8.14 -6.28
CA LYS A 101 -12.35 8.25 -7.40
C LYS A 101 -11.73 8.83 -8.67
N TRP A 102 -10.60 9.48 -8.56
CA TRP A 102 -9.85 10.00 -9.71
C TRP A 102 -9.26 8.89 -10.59
N TYR A 103 -9.06 7.70 -10.02
CA TYR A 103 -8.43 6.62 -10.75
C TYR A 103 -9.40 6.05 -11.78
N SER A 104 -9.02 6.12 -13.08
CA SER A 104 -9.87 5.75 -14.20
C SER A 104 -10.29 4.27 -14.21
N ASP A 105 -9.42 3.39 -13.71
CA ASP A 105 -9.65 1.95 -13.68
C ASP A 105 -10.11 1.44 -12.31
N ILE A 106 -10.68 2.33 -11.50
CA ILE A 106 -11.10 1.97 -10.12
C ILE A 106 -12.04 0.77 -10.06
N LYS A 107 -12.90 0.61 -11.09
CA LYS A 107 -13.86 -0.49 -11.14
C LYS A 107 -13.22 -1.86 -11.27
N SER A 108 -11.99 -1.92 -11.78
CA SER A 108 -11.23 -3.17 -11.89
C SER A 108 -10.70 -3.66 -10.54
N TRP A 109 -10.66 -2.80 -9.52
CA TRP A 109 -10.16 -3.09 -8.19
C TRP A 109 -11.31 -3.07 -7.19
N GLU A 110 -12.03 -4.18 -7.10
CA GLU A 110 -13.22 -4.29 -6.27
C GLU A 110 -12.92 -3.93 -4.81
N GLY A 111 -13.72 -3.02 -4.26
CA GLY A 111 -13.58 -2.59 -2.87
C GLY A 111 -12.40 -1.65 -2.61
N LEU A 112 -11.78 -1.10 -3.64
CA LEU A 112 -10.71 -0.11 -3.46
C LEU A 112 -11.27 1.14 -2.77
N LYS A 113 -10.79 1.44 -1.57
CA LYS A 113 -11.26 2.56 -0.75
C LYS A 113 -10.17 3.56 -0.42
N SER A 114 -8.92 3.13 -0.39
CA SER A 114 -7.81 4.01 -0.03
C SER A 114 -6.52 3.57 -0.71
N ILE A 115 -5.59 4.50 -0.77
CA ILE A 115 -4.21 4.25 -1.19
C ILE A 115 -3.29 4.80 -0.12
N GLY A 116 -2.09 4.24 -0.04
CA GLY A 116 -1.12 4.63 0.97
C GLY A 116 0.30 4.68 0.43
N LEU A 117 1.13 5.45 1.11
CA LEU A 117 2.56 5.56 0.88
C LEU A 117 3.29 5.44 2.21
N VAL A 118 4.31 4.61 2.25
CA VAL A 118 5.25 4.54 3.37
C VAL A 118 6.62 4.99 2.85
N LYS A 119 7.13 6.08 3.41
CA LYS A 119 8.51 6.52 3.19
C LYS A 119 9.39 6.03 4.32
N LYS A 120 10.47 5.36 3.99
CA LYS A 120 11.49 4.92 4.96
C LYS A 120 12.78 5.66 4.65
N LYS A 121 13.26 6.43 5.62
CA LYS A 121 14.53 7.15 5.52
C LYS A 121 15.50 6.59 6.54
N ILE A 122 16.67 6.16 6.07
CA ILE A 122 17.75 5.62 6.92
C ILE A 122 18.90 6.59 6.89
N GLU A 123 19.23 7.16 8.05
CA GLU A 123 20.37 8.04 8.25
C GLU A 123 21.44 7.30 9.06
N LYS A 124 22.53 6.91 8.41
CA LYS A 124 23.62 6.16 9.07
C LYS A 124 24.61 7.09 9.75
N SER A 125 25.35 6.55 10.72
CA SER A 125 26.35 7.29 11.48
C SER A 125 27.51 7.82 10.62
N ASP A 126 27.75 7.22 9.45
CA ASP A 126 28.75 7.69 8.47
C ASP A 126 28.28 8.87 7.63
N GLY A 127 27.08 9.37 7.86
CA GLY A 127 26.46 10.48 7.13
C GLY A 127 25.69 10.07 5.88
N SER A 128 25.69 8.79 5.52
CA SER A 128 24.90 8.32 4.36
C SER A 128 23.42 8.31 4.67
N ILE A 129 22.62 8.68 3.65
CA ILE A 129 21.16 8.72 3.74
C ILE A 129 20.60 7.91 2.57
N THR A 130 19.71 6.97 2.90
CA THR A 130 18.96 6.23 1.90
C THR A 130 17.46 6.43 2.14
N GLU A 131 16.68 6.44 1.07
CA GLU A 131 15.23 6.60 1.14
C GLU A 131 14.56 5.56 0.28
N GLU A 132 13.53 4.89 0.84
CA GLU A 132 12.70 3.93 0.14
C GLU A 132 11.24 4.38 0.22
N LYS A 133 10.49 4.12 -0.84
CA LYS A 133 9.05 4.37 -0.90
C LYS A 133 8.33 3.08 -1.23
N ARG A 134 7.27 2.79 -0.48
CA ARG A 134 6.38 1.67 -0.76
C ARG A 134 4.94 2.16 -0.81
N TYR A 135 4.22 1.67 -1.81
CA TYR A 135 2.83 2.06 -2.06
C TYR A 135 1.91 0.90 -1.75
N TYR A 136 0.72 1.22 -1.27
CA TYR A 136 -0.29 0.25 -0.84
C TYR A 136 -1.68 0.66 -1.30
N TYR A 137 -2.57 -0.31 -1.38
CA TYR A 137 -3.99 -0.07 -1.65
C TYR A 137 -4.89 -1.08 -0.95
#